data_886c099c80dea3d6eb9749a98c465231
#
_entry.id   886c099c80dea3d6eb9749a98c465231
#
_cell.length_a   1.000
_cell.length_b   1.000
_cell.length_c   1.000
_cell.angle_alpha   90.00
_cell.angle_beta   90.00
_cell.angle_gamma   90.00
#
_symmetry.space_group_name_H-M   'P 1'
#
loop_
_entity.id
_entity.type
_entity.pdbx_description
1 polymer ?
#
loop_
_entity_poly.entity_id
_entity_poly.type
_entity_poly.pdbx_seq_one_letter_code
_entity_poly.pdbx_strand_id
1 'polypeptide(L)'
;MAVVVIGESLNATIPAICDAVKAHDTAYIQKVALEQVEADSDYLDLNAQVTGRDELIDLPWMIESVRAVTNIPMVLDSSNPPALKHAMETIDWKGQYPVLSSINNKKGSAQNLLPLAAKYNTGIVALLLDDTGINHTAKGRFAICKELVAKSRD
;
A
#
# COMPACT_ATOMS: atom_id res chain seq x y z
N MET A 1 -12.36 -13.23 17.59
CA MET A 1 -12.11 -12.44 16.37
C MET A 1 -10.62 -12.23 16.37
N ALA A 2 -9.91 -12.71 15.36
CA ALA A 2 -8.48 -12.48 15.25
C ALA A 2 -8.25 -11.02 14.79
N VAL A 3 -7.29 -10.31 15.40
CA VAL A 3 -6.80 -9.01 14.95
C VAL A 3 -5.80 -9.29 13.84
N VAL A 4 -5.87 -8.53 12.76
CA VAL A 4 -4.86 -8.53 11.69
C VAL A 4 -3.92 -7.35 11.94
N VAL A 5 -2.62 -7.61 11.98
CA VAL A 5 -1.58 -6.61 12.21
C VAL A 5 -0.86 -6.31 10.90
N ILE A 6 -0.84 -5.03 10.50
CA ILE A 6 -0.11 -4.55 9.34
C ILE A 6 1.07 -3.72 9.84
N GLY A 7 2.30 -4.15 9.56
CA GLY A 7 3.52 -3.43 9.93
C GLY A 7 3.79 -2.30 8.94
N GLU A 8 3.87 -1.05 9.41
CA GLU A 8 4.00 0.17 8.59
C GLU A 8 5.40 0.82 8.69
N SER A 9 6.41 0.11 9.17
CA SER A 9 7.75 0.70 9.33
C SER A 9 8.52 0.86 8.01
N LEU A 10 8.09 0.23 6.91
CA LEU A 10 8.68 0.38 5.57
C LEU A 10 8.04 1.55 4.80
N ASN A 11 8.02 2.73 5.42
CA ASN A 11 7.36 3.92 4.88
C ASN A 11 8.38 5.05 4.67
N ALA A 12 8.52 5.53 3.44
CA ALA A 12 9.48 6.58 3.05
C ALA A 12 9.20 7.96 3.67
N THR A 13 8.10 8.14 4.41
CA THR A 13 7.91 9.32 5.27
C THR A 13 8.81 9.26 6.52
N ILE A 14 9.32 8.08 6.89
CA ILE A 14 10.30 7.88 7.96
C ILE A 14 11.68 8.23 7.41
N PRO A 15 12.44 9.15 8.03
CA PRO A 15 13.72 9.63 7.49
C PRO A 15 14.72 8.51 7.13
N ALA A 16 14.89 7.51 7.98
CA ALA A 16 15.81 6.41 7.73
C ALA A 16 15.39 5.54 6.54
N ILE A 17 14.08 5.31 6.35
CA ILE A 17 13.57 4.61 5.17
C ILE A 17 13.71 5.46 3.92
N CYS A 18 13.42 6.77 4.01
CA CYS A 18 13.64 7.70 2.91
C CYS A 18 15.09 7.66 2.40
N ASP A 19 16.04 7.67 3.32
CA ASP A 19 17.48 7.62 2.97
C ASP A 19 17.86 6.25 2.39
N ALA A 20 17.32 5.15 2.93
CA ALA A 20 17.50 3.81 2.38
C ALA A 20 16.93 3.68 0.95
N VAL A 21 15.75 4.26 0.68
CA VAL A 21 15.17 4.30 -0.68
C VAL A 21 16.05 5.10 -1.62
N LYS A 22 16.55 6.28 -1.21
CA LYS A 22 17.45 7.09 -2.04
C LYS A 22 18.74 6.35 -2.40
N ALA A 23 19.28 5.59 -1.45
CA ALA A 23 20.54 4.84 -1.62
C ALA A 23 20.31 3.45 -2.24
N HIS A 24 19.08 2.98 -2.41
CA HIS A 24 18.73 1.58 -2.68
C HIS A 24 19.45 0.61 -1.71
N ASP A 25 19.42 0.96 -0.42
CA ASP A 25 20.00 0.13 0.65
C ASP A 25 19.11 -1.08 0.94
N THR A 26 19.26 -2.10 0.12
CA THR A 26 18.52 -3.37 0.23
C THR A 26 18.70 -4.01 1.60
N ALA A 27 19.91 -3.98 2.18
CA ALA A 27 20.19 -4.61 3.47
C ALA A 27 19.39 -3.96 4.61
N TYR A 28 19.28 -2.64 4.60
CA TYR A 28 18.50 -1.91 5.60
C TYR A 28 16.98 -2.19 5.46
N ILE A 29 16.45 -2.19 4.24
CA ILE A 29 15.04 -2.54 3.99
C ILE A 29 14.72 -3.97 4.44
N GLN A 30 15.59 -4.94 4.13
CA GLN A 30 15.45 -6.33 4.57
C GLN A 30 15.47 -6.48 6.09
N LYS A 31 16.37 -5.77 6.75
CA LYS A 31 16.45 -5.75 8.22
C LYS A 31 15.12 -5.28 8.83
N VAL A 32 14.60 -4.13 8.37
CA VAL A 32 13.32 -3.56 8.89
C VAL A 32 12.14 -4.48 8.57
N ALA A 33 12.14 -5.14 7.41
CA ALA A 33 11.11 -6.14 7.08
C ALA A 33 11.12 -7.31 8.08
N LEU A 34 12.29 -7.89 8.36
CA LEU A 34 12.43 -9.01 9.28
C LEU A 34 12.07 -8.62 10.73
N GLU A 35 12.44 -7.43 11.19
CA GLU A 35 12.06 -6.93 12.52
C GLU A 35 10.53 -6.88 12.69
N GLN A 36 9.77 -6.50 11.65
CA GLN A 36 8.32 -6.49 11.70
C GLN A 36 7.72 -7.91 11.63
N VAL A 37 8.33 -8.82 10.88
CA VAL A 37 7.94 -10.25 10.85
C VAL A 37 8.18 -10.89 12.22
N GLU A 38 9.31 -10.62 12.86
CA GLU A 38 9.62 -11.10 14.22
C GLU A 38 8.67 -10.54 15.29
N ALA A 39 8.07 -9.38 15.01
CA ALA A 39 7.05 -8.75 15.84
C ALA A 39 5.61 -9.23 15.51
N ASP A 40 5.45 -10.39 14.85
CA ASP A 40 4.18 -11.03 14.50
C ASP A 40 3.25 -10.17 13.62
N SER A 41 3.79 -9.38 12.69
CA SER A 41 2.97 -8.72 11.67
C SER A 41 2.39 -9.75 10.70
N ASP A 42 1.11 -9.62 10.37
CA ASP A 42 0.42 -10.45 9.35
C ASP A 42 0.67 -9.94 7.92
N TYR A 43 0.91 -8.64 7.78
CA TYR A 43 1.23 -7.95 6.52
C TYR A 43 2.35 -6.94 6.73
N LEU A 44 3.07 -6.60 5.66
CA LEU A 44 3.97 -5.44 5.60
C LEU A 44 3.42 -4.40 4.64
N ASP A 45 3.26 -3.17 5.13
CA ASP A 45 2.91 -2.01 4.31
C ASP A 45 4.19 -1.39 3.73
N LEU A 46 4.22 -1.22 2.40
CA LEU A 46 5.35 -0.72 1.66
C LEU A 46 5.02 0.61 0.98
N ASN A 47 5.69 1.68 1.40
CA ASN A 47 5.62 3.00 0.78
C ASN A 47 7.03 3.46 0.40
N ALA A 48 7.31 3.52 -0.91
CA ALA A 48 8.59 3.96 -1.47
C ALA A 48 8.56 5.37 -2.04
N GLN A 49 7.51 6.16 -1.77
CA GLN A 49 7.30 7.47 -2.38
C GLN A 49 8.24 8.52 -1.80
N VAL A 50 9.29 8.88 -2.54
CA VAL A 50 10.27 9.92 -2.18
C VAL A 50 10.21 11.06 -3.20
N THR A 51 10.08 12.30 -2.71
CA THR A 51 10.06 13.50 -3.57
C THR A 51 11.29 13.56 -4.47
N GLY A 52 11.07 13.75 -5.77
CA GLY A 52 12.15 13.88 -6.76
C GLY A 52 12.73 12.55 -7.25
N ARG A 53 12.17 11.41 -6.84
CA ARG A 53 12.53 10.09 -7.34
C ARG A 53 11.41 9.47 -8.18
N ASP A 54 11.77 8.46 -8.96
CA ASP A 54 10.82 7.70 -9.78
C ASP A 54 10.31 6.48 -9.01
N GLU A 55 9.09 6.57 -8.52
CA GLU A 55 8.45 5.50 -7.77
C GLU A 55 8.18 4.24 -8.62
N LEU A 56 8.15 4.36 -9.96
CA LEU A 56 8.08 3.20 -10.86
C LEU A 56 9.33 2.32 -10.77
N ILE A 57 10.43 2.87 -10.27
CA ILE A 57 11.69 2.15 -10.01
C ILE A 57 11.77 1.76 -8.55
N ASP A 58 11.52 2.70 -7.64
CA ASP A 58 11.77 2.52 -6.21
C ASP A 58 10.80 1.53 -5.56
N LEU A 59 9.51 1.53 -5.94
CA LEU A 59 8.52 0.61 -5.36
C LEU A 59 8.79 -0.85 -5.77
N PRO A 60 9.00 -1.20 -7.05
CA PRO A 60 9.39 -2.57 -7.42
C PRO A 60 10.69 -3.03 -6.74
N TRP A 61 11.70 -2.16 -6.65
CA TRP A 61 12.94 -2.47 -5.94
C TRP A 61 12.69 -2.79 -4.45
N MET A 62 11.87 -1.99 -3.76
CA MET A 62 11.53 -2.25 -2.35
C MET A 62 10.78 -3.57 -2.19
N ILE A 63 9.80 -3.86 -3.05
CA ILE A 63 9.05 -5.11 -3.06
C ILE A 63 10.00 -6.31 -3.22
N GLU A 64 10.88 -6.29 -4.21
CA GLU A 64 11.81 -7.40 -4.46
C GLU A 64 12.83 -7.54 -3.31
N SER A 65 13.26 -6.42 -2.70
CA SER A 65 14.13 -6.45 -1.51
C SER A 65 13.47 -7.19 -0.35
N VAL A 66 12.20 -6.92 -0.07
CA VAL A 66 11.43 -7.58 0.99
C VAL A 66 11.17 -9.04 0.66
N ARG A 67 10.77 -9.35 -0.58
CA ARG A 67 10.48 -10.73 -1.03
C ARG A 67 11.68 -11.65 -1.01
N ALA A 68 12.88 -11.11 -1.08
CA ALA A 68 14.11 -11.90 -0.98
C ALA A 68 14.33 -12.52 0.41
N VAL A 69 13.68 -12.00 1.46
CA VAL A 69 13.89 -12.45 2.84
C VAL A 69 12.64 -12.96 3.54
N THR A 70 11.43 -12.67 3.00
CA THR A 70 10.15 -13.14 3.59
C THR A 70 9.08 -13.35 2.53
N ASN A 71 8.12 -14.24 2.82
CA ASN A 71 6.93 -14.47 2.00
C ASN A 71 5.66 -13.87 2.63
N ILE A 72 5.79 -12.98 3.62
CA ILE A 72 4.65 -12.35 4.27
C ILE A 72 3.82 -11.55 3.24
N PRO A 73 2.49 -11.54 3.30
CA PRO A 73 1.66 -10.72 2.43
C PRO A 73 2.00 -9.23 2.55
N MET A 74 1.77 -8.47 1.48
CA MET A 74 2.10 -7.05 1.41
C MET A 74 0.89 -6.18 1.20
N VAL A 75 0.97 -4.95 1.69
CA VAL A 75 0.13 -3.82 1.30
C VAL A 75 1.02 -2.86 0.53
N LEU A 76 0.60 -2.43 -0.66
CA LEU A 76 1.31 -1.40 -1.43
C LEU A 76 0.63 -0.05 -1.19
N ASP A 77 1.30 0.82 -0.46
CA ASP A 77 0.81 2.17 -0.16
C ASP A 77 1.45 3.21 -1.06
N SER A 78 0.66 3.77 -1.95
CA SER A 78 1.11 4.85 -2.84
C SER A 78 -0.04 5.78 -3.25
N SER A 79 0.27 7.07 -3.30
CA SER A 79 -0.62 8.09 -3.87
C SER A 79 -0.49 8.19 -5.40
N ASN A 80 0.34 7.35 -6.03
CA ASN A 80 0.64 7.32 -7.46
C ASN A 80 0.07 6.05 -8.12
N PRO A 81 -1.17 6.06 -8.64
CA PRO A 81 -1.79 4.90 -9.26
C PRO A 81 -0.96 4.26 -10.40
N PRO A 82 -0.23 5.01 -11.25
CA PRO A 82 0.73 4.43 -12.20
C PRO A 82 1.80 3.55 -11.56
N ALA A 83 2.35 3.90 -10.39
CA ALA A 83 3.37 3.08 -9.72
C ALA A 83 2.76 1.78 -9.19
N LEU A 84 1.57 1.82 -8.57
CA LEU A 84 0.84 0.62 -8.16
C LEU A 84 0.53 -0.28 -9.35
N LYS A 85 0.01 0.29 -10.45
CA LYS A 85 -0.26 -0.47 -11.66
C LYS A 85 1.03 -1.11 -12.21
N HIS A 86 2.13 -0.36 -12.28
CA HIS A 86 3.41 -0.88 -12.77
C HIS A 86 3.90 -2.06 -11.91
N ALA A 87 3.90 -1.93 -10.59
CA ALA A 87 4.27 -3.02 -9.68
C ALA A 87 3.37 -4.26 -9.86
N MET A 88 2.05 -4.07 -10.00
CA MET A 88 1.11 -5.18 -10.22
C MET A 88 1.32 -5.91 -11.56
N GLU A 89 1.82 -5.22 -12.59
CA GLU A 89 1.98 -5.77 -13.94
C GLU A 89 3.38 -6.35 -14.19
N THR A 90 4.41 -5.88 -13.48
CA THR A 90 5.81 -6.25 -13.75
C THR A 90 6.38 -7.28 -12.77
N ILE A 91 5.86 -7.33 -11.55
CA ILE A 91 6.30 -8.28 -10.53
C ILE A 91 5.61 -9.63 -10.72
N ASP A 92 6.38 -10.71 -10.68
CA ASP A 92 5.83 -12.08 -10.63
C ASP A 92 5.29 -12.37 -9.21
N TRP A 93 4.01 -12.13 -9.00
CA TRP A 93 3.35 -12.32 -7.71
C TRP A 93 3.06 -13.78 -7.35
N LYS A 94 3.24 -14.71 -8.28
CA LYS A 94 2.98 -16.15 -8.09
C LYS A 94 1.57 -16.44 -7.54
N GLY A 95 0.61 -15.59 -7.91
CA GLY A 95 -0.79 -15.66 -7.46
C GLY A 95 -1.06 -15.05 -6.08
N GLN A 96 -0.06 -14.53 -5.38
CA GLN A 96 -0.21 -13.86 -4.08
C GLN A 96 -0.16 -12.34 -4.24
N TYR A 97 -1.23 -11.77 -4.80
CA TYR A 97 -1.31 -10.34 -5.04
C TYR A 97 -1.41 -9.54 -3.74
N PRO A 98 -0.74 -8.36 -3.66
CA PRO A 98 -0.79 -7.50 -2.48
C PRO A 98 -2.13 -6.79 -2.36
N VAL A 99 -2.46 -6.32 -1.15
CA VAL A 99 -3.53 -5.35 -0.93
C VAL A 99 -3.07 -3.98 -1.46
N LEU A 100 -3.96 -3.23 -2.10
CA LEU A 100 -3.66 -1.88 -2.59
C LEU A 100 -4.12 -0.82 -1.57
N SER A 101 -3.28 0.14 -1.27
CA SER A 101 -3.56 1.30 -0.42
C SER A 101 -3.27 2.60 -1.20
N SER A 102 -4.21 3.51 -1.33
CA SER A 102 -5.57 3.45 -0.85
C SER A 102 -6.52 4.17 -1.81
N ILE A 103 -7.80 3.83 -1.71
CA ILE A 103 -8.86 4.67 -2.26
C ILE A 103 -9.47 5.55 -1.18
N ASN A 104 -10.14 6.61 -1.62
CA ASN A 104 -10.96 7.46 -0.77
C ASN A 104 -12.15 8.02 -1.56
N ASN A 105 -13.01 8.81 -0.92
CA ASN A 105 -14.21 9.34 -1.58
C ASN A 105 -13.97 10.68 -2.31
N LYS A 106 -12.72 11.06 -2.56
CA LYS A 106 -12.38 12.19 -3.44
C LYS A 106 -12.64 11.82 -4.90
N LYS A 107 -12.90 12.85 -5.69
CA LYS A 107 -13.12 12.68 -7.14
C LYS A 107 -11.92 11.98 -7.80
N GLY A 108 -12.18 10.92 -8.53
CA GLY A 108 -11.17 10.17 -9.28
C GLY A 108 -10.43 9.09 -8.49
N SER A 109 -10.42 9.10 -7.16
CA SER A 109 -9.65 8.14 -6.36
C SER A 109 -10.05 6.69 -6.62
N ALA A 110 -11.33 6.37 -6.50
CA ALA A 110 -11.84 5.02 -6.71
C ALA A 110 -11.66 4.53 -8.16
N GLN A 111 -11.91 5.41 -9.15
CA GLN A 111 -11.82 5.07 -10.56
C GLN A 111 -10.42 4.62 -11.01
N ASN A 112 -9.37 5.03 -10.31
CA ASN A 112 -7.99 4.69 -10.65
C ASN A 112 -7.58 3.31 -10.15
N LEU A 113 -8.03 2.89 -8.96
CA LEU A 113 -7.55 1.67 -8.32
C LEU A 113 -8.56 0.53 -8.27
N LEU A 114 -9.88 0.80 -8.24
CA LEU A 114 -10.88 -0.28 -8.23
C LEU A 114 -10.77 -1.22 -9.43
N PRO A 115 -10.59 -0.73 -10.68
CA PRO A 115 -10.39 -1.63 -11.81
C PRO A 115 -9.13 -2.50 -11.69
N LEU A 116 -8.07 -1.95 -11.09
CA LEU A 116 -6.83 -2.69 -10.85
C LEU A 116 -7.05 -3.78 -9.79
N ALA A 117 -7.69 -3.44 -8.67
CA ALA A 117 -8.03 -4.40 -7.62
C ALA A 117 -8.94 -5.53 -8.15
N ALA A 118 -9.95 -5.19 -8.96
CA ALA A 118 -10.83 -6.17 -9.59
C ALA A 118 -10.09 -7.08 -10.57
N LYS A 119 -9.21 -6.53 -11.43
CA LYS A 119 -8.41 -7.31 -12.39
C LYS A 119 -7.59 -8.41 -11.72
N TYR A 120 -7.02 -8.12 -10.57
CA TYR A 120 -6.15 -9.05 -9.82
C TYR A 120 -6.87 -9.75 -8.65
N ASN A 121 -8.17 -9.50 -8.47
CA ASN A 121 -8.98 -10.02 -7.36
C ASN A 121 -8.29 -9.83 -5.99
N THR A 122 -7.80 -8.61 -5.73
CA THR A 122 -7.08 -8.27 -4.51
C THR A 122 -7.86 -7.32 -3.62
N GLY A 123 -7.47 -7.26 -2.33
CA GLY A 123 -8.03 -6.32 -1.37
C GLY A 123 -7.63 -4.87 -1.64
N ILE A 124 -8.40 -3.94 -1.09
CA ILE A 124 -8.09 -2.51 -1.16
C ILE A 124 -8.39 -1.83 0.17
N VAL A 125 -7.50 -0.94 0.61
CA VAL A 125 -7.72 -0.08 1.76
C VAL A 125 -8.57 1.12 1.35
N ALA A 126 -9.63 1.41 2.09
CA ALA A 126 -10.51 2.53 1.86
C ALA A 126 -10.42 3.55 3.00
N LEU A 127 -9.89 4.73 2.73
CA LEU A 127 -9.84 5.84 3.68
C LEU A 127 -11.17 6.57 3.71
N LEU A 128 -11.74 6.74 4.92
CA LEU A 128 -13.05 7.37 5.14
C LEU A 128 -12.95 8.89 5.15
N LEU A 129 -12.47 9.45 4.03
CA LEU A 129 -12.36 10.88 3.77
C LEU A 129 -12.89 11.23 2.36
N ASP A 130 -13.24 12.48 2.14
CA ASP A 130 -13.77 13.03 0.89
C ASP A 130 -13.08 14.35 0.52
N ASP A 131 -13.64 15.09 -0.46
CA ASP A 131 -13.08 16.37 -0.91
C ASP A 131 -13.06 17.44 0.20
N THR A 132 -13.85 17.28 1.27
CA THR A 132 -13.83 18.18 2.44
C THR A 132 -12.78 17.79 3.48
N GLY A 133 -12.12 16.64 3.30
CA GLY A 133 -11.11 16.09 4.20
C GLY A 133 -11.61 14.97 5.09
N ILE A 134 -11.02 14.84 6.29
CA ILE A 134 -11.36 13.78 7.25
C ILE A 134 -12.66 14.17 7.99
N ASN A 135 -13.69 13.33 7.87
CA ASN A 135 -14.91 13.53 8.66
C ASN A 135 -14.72 13.08 10.11
N HIS A 136 -14.91 14.00 11.06
CA HIS A 136 -14.67 13.76 12.47
C HIS A 136 -15.82 13.06 13.22
N THR A 137 -16.95 12.80 12.54
CA THR A 137 -18.10 12.11 13.13
C THR A 137 -18.21 10.66 12.65
N ALA A 138 -18.65 9.77 13.54
CA ALA A 138 -18.92 8.37 13.18
C ALA A 138 -19.97 8.27 12.07
N LYS A 139 -21.04 9.09 12.14
CA LYS A 139 -22.11 9.13 11.13
C LYS A 139 -21.59 9.55 9.74
N GLY A 140 -20.74 10.58 9.69
CA GLY A 140 -20.13 11.05 8.45
C GLY A 140 -19.19 10.00 7.85
N ARG A 141 -18.30 9.41 8.64
CA ARG A 141 -17.43 8.31 8.19
C ARG A 141 -18.22 7.12 7.68
N PHE A 142 -19.31 6.75 8.37
CA PHE A 142 -20.18 5.65 7.92
C PHE A 142 -20.87 5.97 6.58
N ALA A 143 -21.28 7.22 6.35
CA ALA A 143 -21.82 7.63 5.04
C ALA A 143 -20.78 7.46 3.93
N ILE A 144 -19.54 7.93 4.12
CA ILE A 144 -18.44 7.76 3.17
C ILE A 144 -18.16 6.27 2.93
N CYS A 145 -18.12 5.46 3.98
CA CYS A 145 -17.94 4.01 3.87
C CYS A 145 -18.98 3.36 2.95
N LYS A 146 -20.26 3.70 3.13
CA LYS A 146 -21.33 3.16 2.27
C LYS A 146 -21.15 3.52 0.81
N GLU A 147 -20.74 4.75 0.51
CA GLU A 147 -20.48 5.19 -0.85
C GLU A 147 -19.29 4.46 -1.48
N LEU A 148 -18.19 4.27 -0.73
CA LEU A 148 -17.03 3.53 -1.22
C LEU A 148 -17.35 2.04 -1.46
N VAL A 149 -18.12 1.41 -0.56
CA VAL A 149 -18.61 0.04 -0.76
C VAL A 149 -19.53 -0.06 -1.98
N ALA A 150 -20.40 0.92 -2.22
CA ALA A 150 -21.23 0.92 -3.43
C ALA A 150 -20.36 0.99 -4.69
N LYS A 151 -19.40 1.93 -4.74
CA LYS A 151 -18.46 2.07 -5.87
C LYS A 151 -17.59 0.82 -6.13
N SER A 152 -17.33 0.00 -5.12
CA SER A 152 -16.54 -1.22 -5.27
C SER A 152 -17.33 -2.41 -5.83
N ARG A 153 -18.65 -2.28 -5.98
CA ARG A 153 -19.55 -3.34 -6.49
C ARG A 153 -19.96 -3.12 -7.95
N ASP A 154 -19.75 -1.90 -8.47
CA ASP A 154 -20.01 -1.52 -9.86
C ASP A 154 -18.82 -1.86 -10.75
#